data_2f45e73f61ccfa21f41f3699285c067a
#
_entry.id   2f45e73f61ccfa21f41f3699285c067a
#
_cell.length_a   1.000
_cell.length_b   1.000
_cell.length_c   1.000
_cell.angle_alpha   90.00
_cell.angle_beta   90.00
_cell.angle_gamma   90.00
#
_symmetry.space_group_name_H-M   'P 1'
#
loop_
_entity.id
_entity.type
_entity.pdbx_description
1 polymer ?
#
loop_
_entity_poly.entity_id
_entity_poly.type
_entity_poly.pdbx_seq_one_letter_code
_entity_poly.pdbx_strand_id
1 'polypeptide(L)'
;MAESAESCAHCGKHGTGFKRCSRCKQASYCGAACQNAHWKRHKKRCAPPVSMQDIAAKINAAQAEGDWRGVLKWEGRMEELMARQSDDACSGFLLAFSNAHQAGWRATGSKDHARSYAGLMERQIPLLGKLQRFRDQGEAMCTLSHILCFLKRKSEAGTWYQRARDIGAAHGFFSLESGACMGLGRAEIDAGRHEEGVALMRNALVAAELNELDDPAYELDALQDLVGALFTTESIDEVEPLVLRFREAAKTQSGKEEGFFYFVVRSIIYSARLHEVLCLCSPRLGTPFHCCILACSTTKSRVPQGRPRRREATCTC
;
A
#
# COMPACT_ATOMS: atom_id res chain seq x y z
N MET A 1 -33.82 20.63 -26.55
CA MET A 1 -32.77 19.58 -26.54
C MET A 1 -32.87 18.88 -27.87
N ALA A 2 -31.84 19.00 -28.74
CA ALA A 2 -31.82 18.32 -30.02
C ALA A 2 -31.66 16.82 -29.80
N GLU A 3 -32.64 16.02 -30.27
CA GLU A 3 -32.51 14.56 -30.27
C GLU A 3 -31.36 14.17 -31.18
N SER A 4 -30.33 13.56 -30.64
CA SER A 4 -29.19 13.05 -31.42
C SER A 4 -29.68 11.99 -32.39
N ALA A 5 -29.32 12.14 -33.68
CA ALA A 5 -29.66 11.17 -34.71
C ALA A 5 -29.06 9.80 -34.36
N GLU A 6 -29.91 8.79 -34.16
CA GLU A 6 -29.50 7.41 -33.91
C GLU A 6 -29.32 6.67 -35.27
N SER A 7 -28.44 5.66 -35.28
CA SER A 7 -28.28 4.79 -36.47
C SER A 7 -28.89 3.41 -36.23
N CYS A 8 -29.55 2.87 -37.25
CA CYS A 8 -30.12 1.52 -37.18
C CYS A 8 -29.01 0.46 -37.21
N ALA A 9 -28.95 -0.37 -36.19
CA ALA A 9 -27.91 -1.42 -36.02
C ALA A 9 -27.94 -2.52 -37.13
N HIS A 10 -28.97 -2.55 -37.97
CA HIS A 10 -29.08 -3.48 -39.10
C HIS A 10 -28.78 -2.83 -40.44
N CYS A 11 -29.49 -1.79 -40.79
CA CYS A 11 -29.40 -1.20 -42.13
C CYS A 11 -28.59 0.11 -42.21
N GLY A 12 -28.07 0.61 -41.09
CA GLY A 12 -27.28 1.85 -41.02
C GLY A 12 -28.05 3.14 -41.20
N LYS A 13 -29.38 3.08 -41.45
CA LYS A 13 -30.21 4.30 -41.68
C LYS A 13 -30.11 5.20 -40.43
N HIS A 14 -29.90 6.50 -40.66
CA HIS A 14 -29.94 7.51 -39.59
C HIS A 14 -31.33 8.11 -39.46
N GLY A 15 -31.75 8.42 -38.22
CA GLY A 15 -33.04 9.03 -37.94
C GLY A 15 -33.28 9.23 -36.46
N THR A 16 -34.42 9.82 -36.12
CA THR A 16 -34.89 9.99 -34.74
C THR A 16 -36.03 9.02 -34.46
N GLY A 17 -36.28 8.75 -33.19
CA GLY A 17 -37.40 7.89 -32.72
C GLY A 17 -37.21 6.40 -33.01
N PHE A 18 -35.99 5.92 -33.18
CA PHE A 18 -35.72 4.48 -33.35
C PHE A 18 -36.03 3.69 -32.07
N LYS A 19 -36.56 2.49 -32.26
CA LYS A 19 -36.86 1.61 -31.13
C LYS A 19 -35.61 0.88 -30.68
N ARG A 20 -35.29 1.00 -29.40
CA ARG A 20 -34.17 0.25 -28.81
C ARG A 20 -34.56 -1.20 -28.49
N CYS A 21 -33.63 -2.09 -28.59
CA CYS A 21 -33.82 -3.48 -28.18
C CYS A 21 -34.35 -3.52 -26.73
N SER A 22 -35.48 -4.18 -26.52
CA SER A 22 -36.13 -4.26 -25.21
C SER A 22 -35.26 -4.93 -24.15
N ARG A 23 -34.37 -5.84 -24.57
CA ARG A 23 -33.49 -6.61 -23.67
C ARG A 23 -32.22 -5.84 -23.29
N CYS A 24 -31.43 -5.39 -24.27
CA CYS A 24 -30.14 -4.78 -23.98
C CYS A 24 -30.15 -3.25 -23.92
N LYS A 25 -31.19 -2.58 -24.47
CA LYS A 25 -31.31 -1.13 -24.59
C LYS A 25 -30.21 -0.43 -25.40
N GLN A 26 -29.24 -1.15 -25.95
CA GLN A 26 -28.06 -0.62 -26.64
C GLN A 26 -28.24 -0.53 -28.15
N ALA A 27 -28.90 -1.50 -28.79
CA ALA A 27 -29.09 -1.51 -30.23
C ALA A 27 -30.38 -0.80 -30.59
N SER A 28 -30.30 0.21 -31.50
CA SER A 28 -31.44 0.97 -32.02
C SER A 28 -31.84 0.45 -33.39
N TYR A 29 -33.13 0.44 -33.72
CA TYR A 29 -33.68 -0.08 -34.94
C TYR A 29 -34.74 0.86 -35.50
N CYS A 30 -34.70 1.09 -36.81
CA CYS A 30 -35.71 1.89 -37.50
C CYS A 30 -37.09 1.21 -37.61
N GLY A 31 -37.17 -0.09 -37.31
CA GLY A 31 -38.41 -0.87 -37.25
C GLY A 31 -38.18 -2.32 -36.86
N ALA A 32 -39.28 -3.04 -36.62
CA ALA A 32 -39.29 -4.43 -36.18
C ALA A 32 -38.64 -5.36 -37.23
N ALA A 33 -38.80 -5.10 -38.50
CA ALA A 33 -38.18 -5.87 -39.60
C ALA A 33 -36.64 -5.87 -39.47
N CYS A 34 -36.01 -4.72 -39.21
CA CYS A 34 -34.58 -4.60 -39.03
C CYS A 34 -34.12 -5.29 -37.70
N GLN A 35 -34.90 -5.20 -36.66
CA GLN A 35 -34.61 -5.91 -35.41
C GLN A 35 -34.63 -7.42 -35.59
N ASN A 36 -35.66 -7.95 -36.26
CA ASN A 36 -35.80 -9.39 -36.53
C ASN A 36 -34.68 -9.91 -37.44
N ALA A 37 -34.38 -9.18 -38.51
CA ALA A 37 -33.28 -9.52 -39.43
C ALA A 37 -31.92 -9.53 -38.72
N HIS A 38 -31.69 -8.59 -37.81
CA HIS A 38 -30.43 -8.52 -37.03
C HIS A 38 -30.37 -9.51 -35.85
N TRP A 39 -31.49 -10.07 -35.41
CA TRP A 39 -31.60 -10.85 -34.19
C TRP A 39 -30.63 -12.05 -34.13
N LYS A 40 -30.46 -12.76 -35.25
CA LYS A 40 -29.55 -13.93 -35.31
C LYS A 40 -28.11 -13.59 -34.89
N ARG A 41 -27.64 -12.39 -35.24
CA ARG A 41 -26.32 -11.85 -34.88
C ARG A 41 -26.37 -11.18 -33.50
N HIS A 42 -27.37 -10.33 -33.28
CA HIS A 42 -27.51 -9.54 -32.06
C HIS A 42 -27.69 -10.40 -30.80
N LYS A 43 -28.48 -11.47 -30.86
CA LYS A 43 -28.76 -12.33 -29.68
C LYS A 43 -27.49 -12.89 -29.00
N LYS A 44 -26.40 -13.08 -29.76
CA LYS A 44 -25.11 -13.57 -29.22
C LYS A 44 -24.45 -12.56 -28.27
N ARG A 45 -24.76 -11.27 -28.39
CA ARG A 45 -24.21 -10.17 -27.61
C ARG A 45 -25.28 -9.38 -26.85
N CYS A 46 -26.53 -9.78 -26.99
CA CYS A 46 -27.67 -9.15 -26.35
C CYS A 46 -27.77 -9.56 -24.90
N ALA A 47 -27.08 -8.84 -24.02
CA ALA A 47 -27.23 -8.98 -22.58
C ALA A 47 -28.05 -7.80 -22.04
N PRO A 48 -28.91 -8.01 -21.03
CA PRO A 48 -29.52 -6.87 -20.31
C PRO A 48 -28.43 -5.98 -19.76
N PRO A 49 -28.67 -4.65 -19.69
CA PRO A 49 -27.72 -3.78 -19.02
C PRO A 49 -27.58 -4.27 -17.58
N VAL A 50 -26.34 -4.48 -17.17
CA VAL A 50 -26.04 -4.83 -15.77
C VAL A 50 -26.37 -3.59 -14.95
N SER A 51 -27.24 -3.74 -13.96
CA SER A 51 -27.60 -2.62 -13.08
C SER A 51 -26.40 -2.21 -12.23
N MET A 52 -26.40 -0.96 -11.75
CA MET A 52 -25.35 -0.48 -10.86
C MET A 52 -25.31 -1.29 -9.56
N GLN A 53 -26.47 -1.73 -9.06
CA GLN A 53 -26.56 -2.59 -7.90
C GLN A 53 -25.92 -3.96 -8.14
N ASP A 54 -26.17 -4.57 -9.33
CA ASP A 54 -25.53 -5.85 -9.68
C ASP A 54 -24.01 -5.72 -9.80
N ILE A 55 -23.50 -4.58 -10.30
CA ILE A 55 -22.06 -4.33 -10.39
C ILE A 55 -21.48 -4.17 -8.99
N ALA A 56 -22.10 -3.37 -8.13
CA ALA A 56 -21.69 -3.21 -6.74
C ALA A 56 -21.68 -4.56 -5.99
N ALA A 57 -22.72 -5.36 -6.16
CA ALA A 57 -22.77 -6.71 -5.57
C ALA A 57 -21.63 -7.61 -6.06
N LYS A 58 -21.28 -7.54 -7.35
CA LYS A 58 -20.16 -8.33 -7.91
C LYS A 58 -18.80 -7.83 -7.44
N ILE A 59 -18.62 -6.52 -7.26
CA ILE A 59 -17.40 -5.95 -6.68
C ILE A 59 -17.26 -6.44 -5.23
N ASN A 60 -18.32 -6.35 -4.42
CA ASN A 60 -18.30 -6.79 -3.04
C ASN A 60 -18.01 -8.30 -2.91
N ALA A 61 -18.61 -9.14 -3.77
CA ALA A 61 -18.33 -10.56 -3.80
C ALA A 61 -16.85 -10.85 -4.15
N ALA A 62 -16.32 -10.20 -5.19
CA ALA A 62 -14.93 -10.34 -5.58
C ALA A 62 -13.96 -9.88 -4.47
N GLN A 63 -14.30 -8.80 -3.73
CA GLN A 63 -13.52 -8.34 -2.58
C GLN A 63 -13.52 -9.38 -1.45
N ALA A 64 -14.67 -9.97 -1.13
CA ALA A 64 -14.81 -10.99 -0.09
C ALA A 64 -13.98 -12.25 -0.41
N GLU A 65 -13.84 -12.58 -1.70
CA GLU A 65 -13.03 -13.70 -2.20
C GLU A 65 -11.54 -13.34 -2.37
N GLY A 66 -11.15 -12.08 -2.18
CA GLY A 66 -9.79 -11.60 -2.46
C GLY A 66 -9.45 -11.55 -3.97
N ASP A 67 -10.45 -11.68 -4.85
CA ASP A 67 -10.28 -11.62 -6.31
C ASP A 67 -10.14 -10.17 -6.81
N TRP A 68 -8.96 -9.61 -6.63
CA TRP A 68 -8.66 -8.26 -7.09
C TRP A 68 -8.87 -8.08 -8.62
N ARG A 69 -8.64 -9.13 -9.43
CA ARG A 69 -8.88 -9.10 -10.88
C ARG A 69 -10.37 -8.99 -11.19
N GLY A 70 -11.21 -9.67 -10.40
CA GLY A 70 -12.66 -9.58 -10.48
C GLY A 70 -13.17 -8.16 -10.21
N VAL A 71 -12.59 -7.46 -9.24
CA VAL A 71 -12.90 -6.05 -8.96
C VAL A 71 -12.49 -5.16 -10.15
N LEU A 72 -11.25 -5.27 -10.64
CA LEU A 72 -10.72 -4.42 -11.71
C LEU A 72 -11.44 -4.59 -13.06
N LYS A 73 -12.17 -5.67 -13.29
CA LYS A 73 -13.05 -5.81 -14.47
C LYS A 73 -14.06 -4.68 -14.61
N TRP A 74 -14.42 -4.03 -13.51
CA TRP A 74 -15.43 -2.97 -13.45
C TRP A 74 -14.83 -1.56 -13.41
N GLU A 75 -13.51 -1.43 -13.35
CA GLU A 75 -12.83 -0.13 -13.24
C GLU A 75 -13.21 0.84 -14.36
N GLY A 76 -13.31 0.36 -15.61
CA GLY A 76 -13.75 1.17 -16.75
C GLY A 76 -15.16 1.74 -16.65
N ARG A 77 -15.96 1.29 -15.63
CA ARG A 77 -17.29 1.81 -15.31
C ARG A 77 -17.33 2.58 -14.00
N MET A 78 -16.19 2.83 -13.38
CA MET A 78 -16.12 3.49 -12.08
C MET A 78 -16.80 4.87 -12.08
N GLU A 79 -16.55 5.70 -13.10
CA GLU A 79 -17.17 7.02 -13.22
C GLU A 79 -18.70 6.93 -13.33
N GLU A 80 -19.21 5.95 -14.08
CA GLU A 80 -20.63 5.69 -14.22
C GLU A 80 -21.23 5.19 -12.89
N LEU A 81 -20.48 4.36 -12.14
CA LEU A 81 -20.89 3.89 -10.81
C LEU A 81 -21.01 5.05 -9.83
N MET A 82 -20.09 6.02 -9.87
CA MET A 82 -20.03 7.12 -8.93
C MET A 82 -20.96 8.30 -9.28
N ALA A 83 -21.29 8.49 -10.56
CA ALA A 83 -21.95 9.69 -11.09
C ALA A 83 -23.27 10.10 -10.40
N ARG A 84 -23.91 9.20 -9.68
CA ARG A 84 -25.21 9.43 -8.99
C ARG A 84 -25.22 8.92 -7.56
N GLN A 85 -24.05 8.75 -6.98
CA GLN A 85 -23.90 8.22 -5.61
C GLN A 85 -23.58 9.35 -4.63
N SER A 86 -23.81 9.09 -3.36
CA SER A 86 -23.33 9.95 -2.28
C SER A 86 -21.80 9.95 -2.19
N ASP A 87 -21.21 10.98 -1.57
CA ASP A 87 -19.77 11.05 -1.34
C ASP A 87 -19.26 9.82 -0.55
N ASP A 88 -20.05 9.29 0.38
CA ASP A 88 -19.71 8.08 1.14
C ASP A 88 -19.65 6.84 0.24
N ALA A 89 -20.65 6.62 -0.61
CA ALA A 89 -20.65 5.52 -1.57
C ALA A 89 -19.50 5.65 -2.59
N CYS A 90 -19.21 6.87 -3.05
CA CYS A 90 -18.05 7.15 -3.92
C CYS A 90 -16.73 6.80 -3.23
N SER A 91 -16.57 7.19 -1.95
CA SER A 91 -15.40 6.82 -1.14
C SER A 91 -15.25 5.29 -1.02
N GLY A 92 -16.36 4.56 -0.83
CA GLY A 92 -16.38 3.10 -0.78
C GLY A 92 -15.92 2.45 -2.09
N PHE A 93 -16.37 2.95 -3.26
CA PHE A 93 -15.91 2.45 -4.55
C PHE A 93 -14.43 2.74 -4.80
N LEU A 94 -13.97 3.96 -4.50
CA LEU A 94 -12.55 4.31 -4.62
C LEU A 94 -11.69 3.39 -3.74
N LEU A 95 -12.11 3.11 -2.51
CA LEU A 95 -11.43 2.18 -1.63
C LEU A 95 -11.38 0.75 -2.21
N ALA A 96 -12.49 0.26 -2.78
CA ALA A 96 -12.56 -1.06 -3.39
C ALA A 96 -11.54 -1.22 -4.53
N PHE A 97 -11.49 -0.26 -5.45
CA PHE A 97 -10.54 -0.28 -6.56
C PHE A 97 -9.11 -0.05 -6.09
N SER A 98 -8.90 0.82 -5.10
CA SER A 98 -7.59 1.03 -4.47
C SER A 98 -7.03 -0.27 -3.89
N ASN A 99 -7.82 -0.99 -3.09
CA ASN A 99 -7.42 -2.26 -2.50
C ASN A 99 -7.11 -3.32 -3.58
N ALA A 100 -7.88 -3.35 -4.67
CA ALA A 100 -7.63 -4.24 -5.78
C ALA A 100 -6.31 -3.93 -6.50
N HIS A 101 -6.00 -2.64 -6.73
CA HIS A 101 -4.70 -2.24 -7.27
C HIS A 101 -3.55 -2.51 -6.31
N GLN A 102 -3.75 -2.30 -5.00
CA GLN A 102 -2.75 -2.67 -3.99
C GLN A 102 -2.43 -4.17 -4.02
N ALA A 103 -3.47 -5.01 -4.07
CA ALA A 103 -3.31 -6.46 -4.19
C ALA A 103 -2.59 -6.85 -5.49
N GLY A 104 -2.96 -6.24 -6.62
CA GLY A 104 -2.30 -6.42 -7.90
C GLY A 104 -0.83 -6.01 -7.88
N TRP A 105 -0.50 -4.88 -7.25
CA TRP A 105 0.86 -4.43 -7.06
C TRP A 105 1.68 -5.41 -6.20
N ARG A 106 1.14 -5.82 -5.05
CA ARG A 106 1.81 -6.81 -4.18
C ARG A 106 2.06 -8.14 -4.88
N ALA A 107 1.10 -8.59 -5.70
CA ALA A 107 1.20 -9.86 -6.42
C ALA A 107 2.17 -9.83 -7.61
N THR A 108 2.33 -8.67 -8.27
CA THR A 108 3.02 -8.56 -9.57
C THR A 108 4.25 -7.65 -9.55
N GLY A 109 4.40 -6.78 -8.54
CA GLY A 109 5.40 -5.72 -8.52
C GLY A 109 5.16 -4.59 -9.53
N SER A 110 4.00 -4.58 -10.22
CA SER A 110 3.71 -3.67 -11.32
C SER A 110 3.61 -2.21 -10.85
N LYS A 111 4.43 -1.35 -11.46
CA LYS A 111 4.35 0.10 -11.23
C LYS A 111 3.05 0.72 -11.74
N ASP A 112 2.37 0.09 -12.71
CA ASP A 112 1.10 0.60 -13.22
C ASP A 112 0.01 0.44 -12.17
N HIS A 113 -0.05 -0.70 -11.48
CA HIS A 113 -0.92 -0.87 -10.32
C HIS A 113 -0.61 0.15 -9.22
N ALA A 114 0.66 0.41 -8.92
CA ALA A 114 1.03 1.43 -7.93
C ALA A 114 0.60 2.84 -8.35
N ARG A 115 0.70 3.21 -9.65
CA ARG A 115 0.22 4.50 -10.17
C ARG A 115 -1.30 4.64 -10.08
N SER A 116 -2.04 3.61 -10.49
CA SER A 116 -3.51 3.60 -10.39
C SER A 116 -3.94 3.71 -8.92
N TYR A 117 -3.28 2.98 -8.02
CA TYR A 117 -3.52 3.05 -6.59
C TYR A 117 -3.32 4.48 -6.06
N ALA A 118 -2.19 5.12 -6.39
CA ALA A 118 -1.93 6.52 -5.99
C ALA A 118 -3.03 7.47 -6.48
N GLY A 119 -3.39 7.39 -7.76
CA GLY A 119 -4.44 8.24 -8.36
C GLY A 119 -5.82 8.06 -7.71
N LEU A 120 -6.17 6.85 -7.30
CA LEU A 120 -7.42 6.58 -6.57
C LEU A 120 -7.39 7.14 -5.15
N MET A 121 -6.24 7.04 -4.45
CA MET A 121 -6.05 7.66 -3.13
C MET A 121 -6.14 9.18 -3.19
N GLU A 122 -5.52 9.82 -4.18
CA GLU A 122 -5.61 11.27 -4.42
C GLU A 122 -7.07 11.74 -4.60
N ARG A 123 -7.93 10.92 -5.18
CA ARG A 123 -9.37 11.19 -5.33
C ARG A 123 -10.17 10.93 -4.07
N GLN A 124 -9.79 9.93 -3.28
CA GLN A 124 -10.49 9.54 -2.04
C GLN A 124 -10.28 10.53 -0.90
N ILE A 125 -9.05 11.02 -0.72
CA ILE A 125 -8.66 11.91 0.38
C ILE A 125 -9.60 13.12 0.55
N PRO A 126 -9.93 13.90 -0.50
CA PRO A 126 -10.84 15.04 -0.34
C PRO A 126 -12.27 14.63 0.02
N LEU A 127 -12.75 13.46 -0.41
CA LEU A 127 -14.06 12.95 -0.02
C LEU A 127 -14.11 12.60 1.47
N LEU A 128 -13.06 11.96 1.99
CA LEU A 128 -12.94 11.65 3.42
C LEU A 128 -12.97 12.93 4.27
N GLY A 129 -12.30 14.00 3.83
CA GLY A 129 -12.36 15.31 4.49
C GLY A 129 -13.77 15.90 4.49
N LYS A 130 -14.50 15.87 3.37
CA LYS A 130 -15.91 16.32 3.30
C LYS A 130 -16.83 15.53 4.24
N LEU A 131 -16.56 14.22 4.38
CA LEU A 131 -17.29 13.32 5.27
C LEU A 131 -16.86 13.45 6.74
N GLN A 132 -15.91 14.33 7.05
CA GLN A 132 -15.32 14.51 8.40
C GLN A 132 -14.68 13.22 8.96
N ARG A 133 -14.28 12.30 8.10
CA ARG A 133 -13.57 11.06 8.45
C ARG A 133 -12.07 11.32 8.53
N PHE A 134 -11.66 12.19 9.45
CA PHE A 134 -10.30 12.74 9.52
C PHE A 134 -9.23 11.67 9.78
N ARG A 135 -9.53 10.65 10.60
CA ARG A 135 -8.60 9.52 10.81
C ARG A 135 -8.33 8.80 9.49
N ASP A 136 -9.40 8.38 8.80
CA ASP A 136 -9.28 7.67 7.52
C ASP A 136 -8.60 8.52 6.46
N GLN A 137 -8.85 9.84 6.49
CA GLN A 137 -8.20 10.81 5.61
C GLN A 137 -6.69 10.84 5.82
N GLY A 138 -6.25 10.91 7.08
CA GLY A 138 -4.82 10.91 7.43
C GLY A 138 -4.14 9.58 7.10
N GLU A 139 -4.78 8.45 7.38
CA GLU A 139 -4.28 7.12 7.01
C GLU A 139 -4.14 6.95 5.49
N ALA A 140 -5.11 7.46 4.72
CA ALA A 140 -5.03 7.47 3.26
C ALA A 140 -3.86 8.34 2.76
N MET A 141 -3.58 9.49 3.41
CA MET A 141 -2.43 10.34 3.10
C MET A 141 -1.09 9.63 3.40
N CYS A 142 -0.96 8.94 4.54
CA CYS A 142 0.23 8.14 4.84
C CYS A 142 0.43 7.02 3.83
N THR A 143 -0.65 6.31 3.47
CA THR A 143 -0.62 5.25 2.48
C THR A 143 -0.20 5.77 1.10
N LEU A 144 -0.76 6.90 0.66
CA LEU A 144 -0.37 7.58 -0.58
C LEU A 144 1.11 7.95 -0.57
N SER A 145 1.60 8.48 0.56
CA SER A 145 3.00 8.86 0.72
C SER A 145 3.95 7.66 0.53
N HIS A 146 3.63 6.50 1.13
CA HIS A 146 4.41 5.28 0.93
C HIS A 146 4.48 4.86 -0.55
N ILE A 147 3.34 4.93 -1.27
CA ILE A 147 3.28 4.60 -2.68
C ILE A 147 4.11 5.58 -3.52
N LEU A 148 4.01 6.88 -3.21
CA LEU A 148 4.78 7.92 -3.88
C LEU A 148 6.30 7.75 -3.66
N CYS A 149 6.74 7.34 -2.46
CA CYS A 149 8.12 6.95 -2.20
C CYS A 149 8.56 5.79 -3.09
N PHE A 150 7.74 4.74 -3.22
CA PHE A 150 8.01 3.62 -4.12
C PHE A 150 8.11 4.08 -5.58
N LEU A 151 7.26 5.00 -6.00
CA LEU A 151 7.26 5.60 -7.34
C LEU A 151 8.38 6.64 -7.56
N LYS A 152 9.22 6.89 -6.56
CA LYS A 152 10.32 7.89 -6.55
C LYS A 152 9.86 9.35 -6.60
N ARG A 153 8.59 9.62 -6.21
CA ARG A 153 8.00 10.96 -6.08
C ARG A 153 8.16 11.47 -4.63
N LYS A 154 9.39 11.47 -4.11
CA LYS A 154 9.69 11.71 -2.68
C LYS A 154 9.22 13.07 -2.17
N SER A 155 9.36 14.15 -2.95
CA SER A 155 8.92 15.50 -2.54
C SER A 155 7.40 15.56 -2.29
N GLU A 156 6.62 14.94 -3.17
CA GLU A 156 5.17 14.87 -3.02
C GLU A 156 4.77 14.00 -1.81
N ALA A 157 5.49 12.89 -1.60
CA ALA A 157 5.29 12.04 -0.43
C ALA A 157 5.46 12.82 0.88
N GLY A 158 6.53 13.63 0.98
CA GLY A 158 6.77 14.49 2.15
C GLY A 158 5.62 15.46 2.42
N THR A 159 5.04 16.06 1.38
CA THR A 159 3.88 16.95 1.52
C THR A 159 2.65 16.22 2.10
N TRP A 160 2.39 14.98 1.67
CA TRP A 160 1.26 14.21 2.16
C TRP A 160 1.49 13.71 3.60
N TYR A 161 2.71 13.27 3.96
CA TYR A 161 3.04 12.95 5.35
C TYR A 161 2.86 14.14 6.28
N GLN A 162 3.32 15.34 5.83
CA GLN A 162 3.15 16.55 6.62
C GLN A 162 1.67 16.84 6.91
N ARG A 163 0.81 16.74 5.89
CA ARG A 163 -0.65 16.91 6.05
C ARG A 163 -1.27 15.87 6.97
N ALA A 164 -0.82 14.61 6.88
CA ALA A 164 -1.28 13.54 7.76
C ALA A 164 -0.90 13.82 9.21
N ARG A 165 0.34 14.27 9.46
CA ARG A 165 0.80 14.69 10.79
C ARG A 165 -0.05 15.81 11.35
N ASP A 166 -0.32 16.84 10.54
CA ASP A 166 -1.12 17.99 10.95
C ASP A 166 -2.56 17.58 11.34
N ILE A 167 -3.16 16.63 10.61
CA ILE A 167 -4.46 16.04 10.98
C ILE A 167 -4.35 15.25 12.29
N GLY A 168 -3.30 14.42 12.46
CA GLY A 168 -3.07 13.66 13.68
C GLY A 168 -3.00 14.58 14.90
N ALA A 169 -2.15 15.61 14.84
CA ALA A 169 -1.99 16.60 15.91
C ALA A 169 -3.27 17.39 16.20
N ALA A 170 -4.02 17.81 15.15
CA ALA A 170 -5.24 18.59 15.31
C ALA A 170 -6.39 17.80 15.97
N HIS A 171 -6.42 16.49 15.82
CA HIS A 171 -7.52 15.63 16.29
C HIS A 171 -7.11 14.65 17.40
N GLY A 172 -5.86 14.68 17.87
CA GLY A 172 -5.36 13.77 18.89
C GLY A 172 -5.24 12.32 18.42
N PHE A 173 -4.98 12.09 17.12
CA PHE A 173 -4.74 10.76 16.57
C PHE A 173 -3.24 10.46 16.61
N PHE A 174 -2.73 10.11 17.79
CA PHE A 174 -1.31 9.92 18.03
C PHE A 174 -0.70 8.78 17.21
N SER A 175 -1.45 7.71 16.96
CA SER A 175 -1.04 6.63 16.06
C SER A 175 -0.77 7.11 14.63
N LEU A 176 -1.62 8.01 14.12
CA LEU A 176 -1.45 8.64 12.82
C LEU A 176 -0.26 9.60 12.80
N GLU A 177 -0.11 10.43 13.85
CA GLU A 177 1.00 11.36 14.00
C GLU A 177 2.33 10.62 14.03
N SER A 178 2.42 9.53 14.81
CA SER A 178 3.59 8.64 14.86
C SER A 178 3.96 8.11 13.47
N GLY A 179 3.01 7.49 12.77
CA GLY A 179 3.22 6.96 11.43
C GLY A 179 3.68 8.01 10.41
N ALA A 180 3.11 9.21 10.48
CA ALA A 180 3.49 10.32 9.60
C ALA A 180 4.90 10.85 9.93
N CYS A 181 5.26 10.99 11.21
CA CYS A 181 6.59 11.38 11.65
C CYS A 181 7.66 10.35 11.24
N MET A 182 7.38 9.04 11.34
CA MET A 182 8.28 7.99 10.84
C MET A 182 8.51 8.14 9.33
N GLY A 183 7.45 8.35 8.56
CA GLY A 183 7.55 8.55 7.11
C GLY A 183 8.37 9.78 6.72
N LEU A 184 8.17 10.92 7.40
CA LEU A 184 8.95 12.14 7.22
C LEU A 184 10.41 11.92 7.61
N GLY A 185 10.65 11.31 8.77
CA GLY A 185 12.00 11.04 9.25
C GLY A 185 12.82 10.18 8.29
N ARG A 186 12.24 9.12 7.74
CA ARG A 186 12.87 8.31 6.69
C ARG A 186 13.19 9.15 5.44
N ALA A 187 12.28 10.02 5.03
CA ALA A 187 12.48 10.89 3.86
C ALA A 187 13.64 11.88 4.08
N GLU A 188 13.78 12.44 5.31
CA GLU A 188 14.87 13.34 5.67
C GLU A 188 16.23 12.62 5.69
N ILE A 189 16.28 11.42 6.29
CA ILE A 189 17.49 10.59 6.30
C ILE A 189 17.90 10.22 4.87
N ASP A 190 16.96 9.81 4.04
CA ASP A 190 17.18 9.51 2.62
C ASP A 190 17.70 10.72 1.81
N ALA A 191 17.39 11.93 2.28
CA ALA A 191 17.85 13.19 1.70
C ALA A 191 19.21 13.66 2.28
N GLY A 192 19.78 12.90 3.22
CA GLY A 192 21.04 13.23 3.90
C GLY A 192 20.88 14.21 5.08
N ARG A 193 19.66 14.58 5.45
CA ARG A 193 19.37 15.43 6.62
C ARG A 193 19.13 14.53 7.85
N HIS A 194 20.23 13.99 8.36
CA HIS A 194 20.16 12.95 9.40
C HIS A 194 19.64 13.47 10.74
N GLU A 195 20.05 14.67 11.16
CA GLU A 195 19.63 15.25 12.45
C GLU A 195 18.12 15.53 12.48
N GLU A 196 17.60 16.12 11.41
CA GLU A 196 16.16 16.37 11.25
C GLU A 196 15.38 15.05 11.21
N GLY A 197 15.92 14.05 10.52
CA GLY A 197 15.32 12.72 10.44
C GLY A 197 15.23 12.05 11.80
N VAL A 198 16.31 12.06 12.60
CA VAL A 198 16.33 11.53 13.97
C VAL A 198 15.36 12.30 14.88
N ALA A 199 15.29 13.63 14.77
CA ALA A 199 14.34 14.42 15.54
C ALA A 199 12.88 14.02 15.25
N LEU A 200 12.54 13.81 13.98
CA LEU A 200 11.22 13.31 13.58
C LEU A 200 10.93 11.90 14.11
N MET A 201 11.91 11.00 14.10
CA MET A 201 11.77 9.65 14.69
C MET A 201 11.56 9.69 16.21
N ARG A 202 12.22 10.62 16.91
CA ARG A 202 11.96 10.82 18.35
C ARG A 202 10.52 11.33 18.59
N ASN A 203 10.04 12.27 17.78
CA ASN A 203 8.64 12.72 17.86
C ASN A 203 7.66 11.59 17.55
N ALA A 204 7.99 10.70 16.61
CA ALA A 204 7.19 9.52 16.33
C ALA A 204 7.08 8.59 17.55
N LEU A 205 8.18 8.37 18.27
CA LEU A 205 8.18 7.56 19.48
C LEU A 205 7.33 8.18 20.58
N VAL A 206 7.45 9.51 20.82
CA VAL A 206 6.61 10.22 21.79
C VAL A 206 5.12 10.09 21.45
N ALA A 207 4.76 10.25 20.18
CA ALA A 207 3.38 10.06 19.74
C ALA A 207 2.92 8.59 19.89
N ALA A 208 3.80 7.62 19.64
CA ALA A 208 3.48 6.20 19.83
C ALA A 208 3.23 5.84 21.30
N GLU A 209 3.94 6.47 22.25
CA GLU A 209 3.71 6.33 23.69
C GLU A 209 2.35 6.86 24.17
N LEU A 210 1.82 7.86 23.45
CA LEU A 210 0.50 8.46 23.71
C LEU A 210 -0.62 7.78 22.90
N ASN A 211 -0.32 6.67 22.25
CA ASN A 211 -1.21 6.01 21.32
C ASN A 211 -2.58 5.67 21.95
N GLU A 212 -3.62 6.23 21.38
CA GLU A 212 -5.01 6.09 21.82
C GLU A 212 -5.61 4.70 21.56
N LEU A 213 -4.94 3.88 20.77
CA LEU A 213 -5.38 2.51 20.46
C LEU A 213 -4.84 1.46 21.45
N ASP A 214 -3.95 1.88 22.36
CA ASP A 214 -3.26 1.00 23.30
C ASP A 214 -2.62 -0.23 22.62
N ASP A 215 -2.15 -0.02 21.37
CA ASP A 215 -1.50 -1.06 20.57
C ASP A 215 0.02 -0.87 20.61
N PRO A 216 0.76 -1.77 21.30
CA PRO A 216 2.21 -1.68 21.41
C PRO A 216 2.94 -1.82 20.07
N ALA A 217 2.24 -2.17 18.99
CA ALA A 217 2.85 -2.23 17.65
C ALA A 217 3.37 -0.88 17.18
N TYR A 218 2.69 0.22 17.53
CA TYR A 218 3.14 1.56 17.16
C TYR A 218 4.43 1.96 17.85
N GLU A 219 4.56 1.63 19.14
CA GLU A 219 5.80 1.87 19.88
C GLU A 219 6.95 1.04 19.31
N LEU A 220 6.71 -0.24 19.02
CA LEU A 220 7.72 -1.12 18.43
C LEU A 220 8.20 -0.63 17.07
N ASP A 221 7.29 -0.21 16.20
CA ASP A 221 7.64 0.31 14.89
C ASP A 221 8.44 1.63 15.00
N ALA A 222 8.05 2.52 15.93
CA ALA A 222 8.77 3.78 16.17
C ALA A 222 10.17 3.55 16.77
N LEU A 223 10.31 2.62 17.72
CA LEU A 223 11.59 2.23 18.29
C LEU A 223 12.52 1.64 17.20
N GLN A 224 12.00 0.75 16.36
CA GLN A 224 12.74 0.16 15.26
C GLN A 224 13.29 1.21 14.30
N ASP A 225 12.47 2.16 13.91
CA ASP A 225 12.87 3.23 12.99
C ASP A 225 13.88 4.18 13.61
N LEU A 226 13.68 4.56 14.89
CA LEU A 226 14.62 5.42 15.61
C LEU A 226 15.99 4.75 15.79
N VAL A 227 16.03 3.47 16.16
CA VAL A 227 17.25 2.69 16.23
C VAL A 227 17.95 2.66 14.88
N GLY A 228 17.21 2.41 13.79
CA GLY A 228 17.74 2.43 12.43
C GLY A 228 18.34 3.80 12.06
N ALA A 229 17.68 4.89 12.43
CA ALA A 229 18.15 6.25 12.19
C ALA A 229 19.44 6.57 12.97
N LEU A 230 19.50 6.21 14.26
CA LEU A 230 20.67 6.43 15.10
C LEU A 230 21.92 5.67 14.60
N PHE A 231 21.73 4.50 13.99
CA PHE A 231 22.84 3.80 13.33
C PHE A 231 23.42 4.58 12.15
N THR A 232 22.59 5.32 11.41
CA THR A 232 23.06 6.13 10.28
C THR A 232 23.78 7.41 10.73
N THR A 233 23.54 7.87 11.95
CA THR A 233 24.17 9.07 12.55
C THR A 233 25.36 8.76 13.46
N GLU A 234 25.75 7.48 13.56
CA GLU A 234 26.81 7.01 14.46
C GLU A 234 26.55 7.30 15.97
N SER A 235 25.31 7.62 16.34
CA SER A 235 24.89 7.90 17.74
C SER A 235 24.63 6.59 18.52
N ILE A 236 25.64 5.76 18.61
CA ILE A 236 25.53 4.37 19.12
C ILE A 236 25.18 4.33 20.60
N ASP A 237 25.65 5.29 21.38
CA ASP A 237 25.41 5.34 22.84
C ASP A 237 23.91 5.46 23.18
N GLU A 238 23.10 6.01 22.28
CA GLU A 238 21.64 6.12 22.44
C GLU A 238 20.89 4.84 22.05
N VAL A 239 21.53 3.93 21.32
CA VAL A 239 20.89 2.72 20.78
C VAL A 239 20.59 1.68 21.85
N GLU A 240 21.51 1.47 22.78
CA GLU A 240 21.40 0.42 23.81
C GLU A 240 20.10 0.52 24.62
N PRO A 241 19.77 1.67 25.23
CA PRO A 241 18.53 1.80 26.02
C PRO A 241 17.26 1.57 25.17
N LEU A 242 17.27 1.99 23.89
CA LEU A 242 16.14 1.77 22.99
C LEU A 242 15.96 0.30 22.61
N VAL A 243 17.05 -0.42 22.39
CA VAL A 243 17.02 -1.87 22.13
C VAL A 243 16.50 -2.64 23.33
N LEU A 244 16.92 -2.28 24.57
CA LEU A 244 16.39 -2.88 25.80
C LEU A 244 14.89 -2.62 25.94
N ARG A 245 14.45 -1.38 25.68
CA ARG A 245 13.04 -1.00 25.71
C ARG A 245 12.23 -1.75 24.64
N PHE A 246 12.73 -1.85 23.41
CA PHE A 246 12.10 -2.65 22.36
C PHE A 246 11.90 -4.09 22.80
N ARG A 247 12.93 -4.70 23.40
CA ARG A 247 12.86 -6.10 23.87
C ARG A 247 11.80 -6.31 24.95
N GLU A 248 11.62 -5.35 25.86
CA GLU A 248 10.54 -5.44 26.86
C GLU A 248 9.14 -5.30 26.20
N ALA A 249 8.95 -4.34 25.31
CA ALA A 249 7.70 -4.16 24.59
C ALA A 249 7.35 -5.35 23.68
N ALA A 250 8.34 -5.97 23.05
CA ALA A 250 8.15 -7.11 22.16
C ALA A 250 7.73 -8.40 22.86
N LYS A 251 7.97 -8.54 24.18
CA LYS A 251 7.54 -9.73 24.96
C LYS A 251 6.03 -9.94 24.92
N THR A 252 5.26 -8.88 24.74
CA THR A 252 3.79 -8.92 24.64
C THR A 252 3.28 -9.33 23.27
N GLN A 253 4.14 -9.34 22.25
CA GLN A 253 3.77 -9.61 20.87
C GLN A 253 4.55 -10.80 20.29
N SER A 254 3.91 -11.95 20.25
CA SER A 254 4.47 -13.18 19.66
C SER A 254 4.94 -12.97 18.22
N GLY A 255 6.20 -13.31 17.93
CA GLY A 255 6.79 -13.28 16.57
C GLY A 255 7.52 -11.98 16.17
N LYS A 256 7.37 -10.86 16.91
CA LYS A 256 8.09 -9.61 16.58
C LYS A 256 9.54 -9.60 17.10
N GLU A 257 9.86 -10.38 18.13
CA GLU A 257 11.24 -10.50 18.63
C GLU A 257 12.22 -11.00 17.57
N GLU A 258 11.83 -12.01 16.79
CA GLU A 258 12.70 -12.58 15.75
C GLU A 258 12.95 -11.60 14.60
N GLY A 259 11.91 -10.88 14.18
CA GLY A 259 12.00 -9.88 13.10
C GLY A 259 12.93 -8.71 13.48
N PHE A 260 12.85 -8.23 14.72
CA PHE A 260 13.71 -7.17 15.20
C PHE A 260 15.15 -7.62 15.40
N PHE A 261 15.36 -8.82 15.95
CA PHE A 261 16.71 -9.38 16.08
C PHE A 261 17.39 -9.47 14.71
N TYR A 262 16.67 -9.91 13.68
CA TYR A 262 17.17 -9.94 12.31
C TYR A 262 17.48 -8.53 11.79
N PHE A 263 16.66 -7.54 12.08
CA PHE A 263 16.87 -6.15 11.69
C PHE A 263 18.09 -5.53 12.38
N VAL A 264 18.22 -5.70 13.71
CA VAL A 264 19.37 -5.23 14.49
C VAL A 264 20.65 -5.89 14.00
N VAL A 265 20.67 -7.21 13.84
CA VAL A 265 21.81 -7.95 13.32
C VAL A 265 22.18 -7.48 11.92
N ARG A 266 21.22 -7.26 11.04
CA ARG A 266 21.45 -6.75 9.69
C ARG A 266 22.03 -5.32 9.70
N SER A 267 21.53 -4.45 10.57
CA SER A 267 22.05 -3.08 10.73
C SER A 267 23.46 -3.07 11.32
N ILE A 268 23.75 -3.98 12.24
CA ILE A 268 25.05 -4.22 12.85
C ILE A 268 26.09 -4.72 11.83
N ILE A 269 25.70 -5.64 10.94
CA ILE A 269 26.61 -6.16 9.90
C ILE A 269 27.04 -5.04 8.95
N TYR A 270 26.19 -4.02 8.74
CA TYR A 270 26.53 -2.87 7.91
C TYR A 270 27.40 -1.81 8.59
N SER A 271 27.49 -1.78 9.93
CA SER A 271 28.36 -0.87 10.67
C SER A 271 29.45 -1.65 11.42
N ALA A 272 30.67 -1.60 10.93
CA ALA A 272 31.83 -2.37 11.43
C ALA A 272 32.25 -2.07 12.91
N ARG A 273 31.51 -1.27 13.66
CA ARG A 273 31.83 -0.82 15.03
C ARG A 273 31.10 -1.58 16.16
N LEU A 274 30.30 -2.61 15.89
CA LEU A 274 29.28 -3.10 16.83
C LEU A 274 29.58 -4.44 17.51
N HIS A 275 30.84 -4.77 17.74
CA HIS A 275 31.20 -5.97 18.55
C HIS A 275 30.64 -5.92 19.97
N GLU A 276 30.46 -4.74 20.57
CA GLU A 276 29.99 -4.59 21.95
C GLU A 276 28.47 -4.78 22.10
N VAL A 277 27.64 -4.28 21.18
CA VAL A 277 26.18 -4.41 21.25
C VAL A 277 25.70 -5.85 21.00
N LEU A 278 26.43 -6.66 20.25
CA LEU A 278 26.12 -8.08 20.04
C LEU A 278 26.19 -8.90 21.35
N CYS A 279 27.09 -8.53 22.27
CA CYS A 279 27.17 -9.18 23.57
C CYS A 279 25.93 -8.93 24.44
N LEU A 280 25.25 -7.79 24.28
CA LEU A 280 24.06 -7.43 25.06
C LEU A 280 22.79 -8.17 24.59
N CYS A 281 22.74 -8.55 23.32
CA CYS A 281 21.57 -9.26 22.74
C CYS A 281 21.60 -10.78 22.96
N SER A 282 22.71 -11.36 23.47
CA SER A 282 22.92 -12.82 23.51
C SER A 282 23.07 -13.48 24.89
N PRO A 283 22.30 -13.19 25.95
CA PRO A 283 22.46 -13.94 27.20
C PRO A 283 21.72 -15.29 27.23
N ARG A 284 20.91 -15.67 26.25
CA ARG A 284 20.04 -16.88 26.33
C ARG A 284 20.13 -17.87 25.17
N LEU A 285 20.81 -17.53 24.08
CA LEU A 285 21.01 -18.48 22.99
C LEU A 285 22.40 -19.09 23.13
N GLY A 286 22.49 -20.18 23.92
CA GLY A 286 23.71 -20.93 24.18
C GLY A 286 24.25 -21.69 22.96
N THR A 287 24.37 -21.03 21.81
CA THR A 287 25.00 -21.58 20.60
C THR A 287 26.04 -20.60 20.05
N PRO A 288 27.19 -21.09 19.59
CA PRO A 288 28.31 -20.25 19.17
C PRO A 288 28.08 -19.64 17.80
N PHE A 289 27.26 -18.61 17.71
CA PHE A 289 27.04 -17.83 16.48
C PHE A 289 28.27 -16.98 16.04
N HIS A 290 29.30 -16.92 16.88
CA HIS A 290 30.49 -16.08 16.68
C HIS A 290 31.36 -16.46 15.46
N CYS A 291 31.30 -17.70 14.96
CA CYS A 291 32.16 -18.14 13.88
C CYS A 291 31.61 -17.93 12.45
N CYS A 292 30.29 -17.90 12.28
CA CYS A 292 29.70 -17.83 10.93
C CYS A 292 29.74 -16.42 10.30
N ILE A 293 29.73 -15.35 11.11
CA ILE A 293 29.67 -13.97 10.60
C ILE A 293 31.03 -13.53 10.02
N LEU A 294 32.14 -13.96 10.62
CA LEU A 294 33.48 -13.63 10.13
C LEU A 294 33.88 -14.42 8.87
N ALA A 295 33.32 -15.59 8.62
CA ALA A 295 33.61 -16.40 7.45
C ALA A 295 32.95 -15.89 6.15
N CYS A 296 31.84 -15.11 6.24
CA CYS A 296 31.14 -14.61 5.07
C CYS A 296 31.73 -13.30 4.48
N SER A 297 32.54 -12.56 5.23
CA SER A 297 33.06 -11.25 4.80
C SER A 297 34.37 -11.32 3.99
N THR A 298 35.04 -12.48 3.94
CA THR A 298 36.36 -12.60 3.31
C THR A 298 36.40 -13.29 1.93
N THR A 299 35.24 -13.74 1.39
CA THR A 299 35.20 -14.37 0.06
C THR A 299 34.52 -13.51 -1.00
N LYS A 300 35.01 -12.27 -1.21
CA LYS A 300 34.83 -11.56 -2.48
C LYS A 300 36.09 -11.69 -3.31
N SER A 301 36.33 -12.84 -3.92
CA SER A 301 37.24 -12.95 -5.05
C SER A 301 36.80 -14.04 -6.01
N ARG A 302 36.40 -13.59 -7.22
CA ARG A 302 36.39 -14.30 -8.51
C ARG A 302 35.51 -15.57 -8.58
N VAL A 303 34.30 -15.42 -9.11
CA VAL A 303 33.53 -16.51 -9.71
C VAL A 303 33.98 -16.68 -11.16
N PRO A 304 34.53 -17.86 -11.56
CA PRO A 304 34.60 -18.26 -12.96
C PRO A 304 33.26 -18.84 -13.40
N GLN A 305 32.78 -18.42 -14.56
CA GLN A 305 31.61 -19.00 -15.20
C GLN A 305 31.85 -20.49 -15.56
N GLY A 306 30.99 -21.39 -15.07
CA GLY A 306 31.04 -22.80 -15.47
C GLY A 306 30.11 -23.68 -14.63
N ARG A 307 28.98 -24.06 -15.23
CA ARG A 307 28.00 -25.15 -14.99
C ARG A 307 27.81 -25.77 -13.59
N PRO A 308 26.57 -26.09 -13.19
CA PRO A 308 26.22 -26.55 -11.84
C PRO A 308 26.46 -28.05 -11.67
N ARG A 309 27.25 -28.42 -10.67
CA ARG A 309 27.19 -29.77 -10.05
C ARG A 309 26.75 -29.58 -8.60
N ARG A 310 25.64 -30.22 -8.24
CA ARG A 310 25.23 -30.42 -6.85
C ARG A 310 26.39 -31.03 -6.07
N ARG A 311 26.81 -30.37 -5.02
CA ARG A 311 27.54 -30.99 -3.90
C ARG A 311 26.90 -30.49 -2.61
N GLU A 312 26.39 -31.43 -1.85
CA GLU A 312 26.03 -31.26 -0.46
C GLU A 312 27.27 -30.82 0.30
N ALA A 313 27.19 -29.64 0.92
CA ALA A 313 28.20 -29.17 1.83
C ALA A 313 27.83 -29.61 3.25
N THR A 314 28.43 -30.69 3.72
CA THR A 314 28.47 -31.02 5.15
C THR A 314 29.39 -30.03 5.83
N CYS A 315 28.83 -29.16 6.68
CA CYS A 315 29.58 -28.40 7.65
C CYS A 315 29.97 -29.33 8.81
N THR A 316 31.22 -29.67 8.94
CA THR A 316 31.79 -30.22 10.18
C THR A 316 32.42 -29.10 10.96
N CYS A 317 31.98 -28.91 12.21
CA CYS A 317 32.71 -28.13 13.20
C CYS A 317 34.02 -28.77 13.57
#